data_86c69f7b7e23ed6541d7b7920715d590
#
_entry.id   86c69f7b7e23ed6541d7b7920715d590
#
_cell.length_a   1.000
_cell.length_b   1.000
_cell.length_c   1.000
_cell.angle_alpha   90.00
_cell.angle_beta   90.00
_cell.angle_gamma   90.00
#
_symmetry.space_group_name_H-M   'P 1'
#
loop_
_entity.id
_entity.type
_entity.pdbx_description
1 polymer ?
#
loop_
_entity_poly.entity_id
_entity_poly.type
_entity_poly.pdbx_seq_one_letter_code
_entity_poly.pdbx_strand_id
1 'polypeptide(L)'
;MTDKSKIFSLFQEFSKEQKTELDIDRNINSDALLIDGMNTFMRVWSMYPTTNDNGDHIGGYTGFLKSIGHAIRLRKPTRCIVVFDGKGGSTRRRKIFPDYKMKKNVRFRVNRALSLDMDQTEESSSMKYQIVKLIEYLNMLPVTTICMDNVEADDVMALLARSYFSGLGKKCTIMSTDKDFLQLVDEDVTVYSPTKRTVYTPEKVSHEYGIHPNNFLLYRTIDGDRGDNINGMKGVGEKKLKTAFPELSTETKLSVDDLLKISEEKKKEMP
;
A
#
# COMPACT_ATOMS: atom_id res chain seq x y z
N MET A 1 44.28 -24.33 23.98
CA MET A 1 43.22 -23.69 24.80
C MET A 1 42.63 -22.57 23.98
N THR A 2 41.66 -22.94 23.20
CA THR A 2 40.99 -22.10 22.18
C THR A 2 39.99 -21.16 22.85
N ASP A 3 40.29 -19.95 22.84
CA ASP A 3 39.62 -18.76 22.30
C ASP A 3 38.13 -18.50 22.63
N LYS A 4 37.50 -19.26 23.54
CA LYS A 4 36.14 -18.95 24.00
C LYS A 4 36.08 -17.62 24.77
N SER A 5 37.16 -17.21 25.44
CA SER A 5 37.20 -15.94 26.15
C SER A 5 37.28 -14.73 25.21
N LYS A 6 37.99 -14.85 24.07
CA LYS A 6 38.07 -13.81 23.06
C LYS A 6 36.74 -13.65 22.28
N ILE A 7 36.07 -14.76 21.99
CA ILE A 7 34.73 -14.72 21.35
C ILE A 7 33.71 -14.09 22.30
N PHE A 8 33.79 -14.41 23.61
CA PHE A 8 32.88 -13.85 24.59
C PHE A 8 33.15 -12.35 24.83
N SER A 9 34.41 -11.90 24.83
CA SER A 9 34.74 -10.47 24.91
C SER A 9 34.30 -9.70 23.67
N LEU A 10 34.48 -10.27 22.47
CA LEU A 10 33.93 -9.69 21.22
C LEU A 10 32.40 -9.59 21.25
N PHE A 11 31.69 -10.61 21.76
CA PHE A 11 30.25 -10.53 21.94
C PHE A 11 29.83 -9.47 22.97
N GLN A 12 30.62 -9.27 24.03
CA GLN A 12 30.36 -8.21 25.01
C GLN A 12 30.65 -6.82 24.46
N GLU A 13 31.70 -6.65 23.66
CA GLU A 13 31.98 -5.38 22.95
C GLU A 13 30.92 -5.08 21.93
N PHE A 14 30.52 -6.06 21.10
CA PHE A 14 29.44 -5.92 20.12
C PHE A 14 28.10 -5.59 20.81
N SER A 15 27.82 -6.20 21.96
CA SER A 15 26.64 -5.88 22.78
C SER A 15 26.71 -4.50 23.41
N LYS A 16 27.90 -4.01 23.76
CA LYS A 16 28.08 -2.65 24.30
C LYS A 16 27.97 -1.59 23.22
N GLU A 17 28.55 -1.82 22.03
CA GLU A 17 28.39 -0.92 20.88
C GLU A 17 26.95 -0.84 20.42
N GLN A 18 26.25 -1.97 20.35
CA GLN A 18 24.80 -1.96 20.07
C GLN A 18 24.00 -1.28 21.18
N LYS A 19 24.37 -1.41 22.46
CA LYS A 19 23.68 -0.69 23.54
C LYS A 19 23.90 0.81 23.48
N THR A 20 25.07 1.30 23.09
CA THR A 20 25.35 2.74 22.92
C THR A 20 24.65 3.35 21.71
N GLU A 21 24.45 2.60 20.61
CA GLU A 21 23.58 3.01 19.52
C GLU A 21 22.08 2.83 19.85
N LEU A 22 21.76 2.00 20.84
CA LEU A 22 20.39 1.69 21.27
C LEU A 22 19.82 2.70 22.28
N ASP A 23 20.65 3.51 22.90
CA ASP A 23 20.24 4.58 23.83
C ASP A 23 19.85 5.91 23.14
N ILE A 24 19.83 5.96 21.84
CA ILE A 24 19.14 6.99 21.09
C ILE A 24 17.66 6.73 21.30
N ASP A 25 17.01 7.64 22.01
CA ASP A 25 15.58 7.77 22.35
C ASP A 25 14.65 6.91 21.47
N ARG A 26 14.62 5.60 21.77
CA ARG A 26 13.84 4.63 20.99
C ARG A 26 12.42 4.66 21.54
N ASN A 27 11.67 5.56 21.03
CA ASN A 27 10.23 5.45 21.11
C ASN A 27 9.81 4.18 20.32
N ILE A 28 9.93 3.02 20.98
CA ILE A 28 9.63 1.70 20.42
C ILE A 28 8.27 1.79 19.74
N ASN A 29 8.20 1.42 18.46
CA ASN A 29 7.02 1.55 17.59
C ASN A 29 6.62 3.02 17.26
N SER A 30 7.56 3.94 17.23
CA SER A 30 7.29 5.32 16.82
C SER A 30 6.87 5.42 15.35
N ASP A 31 7.45 4.59 14.48
CA ASP A 31 7.21 4.59 13.05
C ASP A 31 6.92 3.17 12.55
N ALA A 32 5.77 2.98 11.91
CA ALA A 32 5.39 1.73 11.28
C ALA A 32 5.44 1.85 9.76
N LEU A 33 5.88 0.78 9.08
CA LEU A 33 5.75 0.60 7.64
C LEU A 33 4.74 -0.51 7.39
N LEU A 34 3.57 -0.16 6.85
CA LEU A 34 2.56 -1.10 6.38
C LEU A 34 2.76 -1.32 4.89
N ILE A 35 2.86 -2.57 4.47
CA ILE A 35 3.12 -2.94 3.08
C ILE A 35 1.91 -3.70 2.55
N ASP A 36 1.33 -3.16 1.48
CA ASP A 36 0.33 -3.85 0.68
C ASP A 36 0.98 -5.01 -0.05
N GLY A 37 0.72 -6.22 0.46
CA GLY A 37 1.39 -7.44 0.02
C GLY A 37 1.07 -7.79 -1.42
N MET A 38 -0.21 -7.86 -1.78
CA MET A 38 -0.62 -8.24 -3.13
C MET A 38 -0.29 -7.17 -4.17
N ASN A 39 -0.52 -5.89 -3.87
CA ASN A 39 -0.16 -4.78 -4.76
C ASN A 39 1.35 -4.78 -5.05
N THR A 40 2.17 -4.92 -4.01
CA THR A 40 3.63 -4.97 -4.16
C THR A 40 4.05 -6.21 -4.95
N PHE A 41 3.52 -7.39 -4.63
CA PHE A 41 3.88 -8.64 -5.30
C PHE A 41 3.51 -8.59 -6.78
N MET A 42 2.28 -8.27 -7.12
CA MET A 42 1.81 -8.24 -8.51
C MET A 42 2.60 -7.26 -9.37
N ARG A 43 2.91 -6.09 -8.83
CA ARG A 43 3.73 -5.09 -9.51
C ARG A 43 5.12 -5.61 -9.85
N VAL A 44 5.82 -6.22 -8.88
CA VAL A 44 7.19 -6.69 -9.12
C VAL A 44 7.22 -7.99 -9.92
N TRP A 45 6.26 -8.89 -9.71
CA TRP A 45 6.12 -10.14 -10.47
C TRP A 45 5.96 -9.87 -11.97
N SER A 46 5.17 -8.86 -12.32
CA SER A 46 4.95 -8.48 -13.72
C SER A 46 6.11 -7.70 -14.36
N MET A 47 6.96 -7.05 -13.56
CA MET A 47 7.97 -6.10 -14.05
C MET A 47 9.41 -6.62 -13.97
N TYR A 48 9.70 -7.50 -13.01
CA TYR A 48 11.07 -7.99 -12.77
C TYR A 48 11.34 -9.28 -13.50
N PRO A 49 12.32 -9.23 -14.41
CA PRO A 49 12.66 -10.36 -15.30
C PRO A 49 13.62 -11.38 -14.70
N THR A 50 13.83 -11.36 -13.43
CA THR A 50 14.87 -12.18 -12.80
C THR A 50 14.51 -13.66 -12.90
N THR A 51 15.45 -14.46 -13.41
CA THR A 51 15.38 -15.91 -13.41
C THR A 51 16.44 -16.49 -12.48
N ASN A 52 16.24 -17.75 -12.05
CA ASN A 52 17.26 -18.56 -11.39
C ASN A 52 18.17 -19.23 -12.43
N ASP A 53 19.15 -20.01 -11.96
CA ASP A 53 20.09 -20.72 -12.83
C ASP A 53 19.42 -21.79 -13.73
N ASN A 54 18.23 -22.24 -13.36
CA ASN A 54 17.43 -23.18 -14.16
C ASN A 54 16.54 -22.47 -15.21
N GLY A 55 16.54 -21.14 -15.24
CA GLY A 55 15.68 -20.34 -16.11
C GLY A 55 14.29 -20.06 -15.56
N ASP A 56 13.96 -20.55 -14.34
CA ASP A 56 12.65 -20.28 -13.73
C ASP A 56 12.50 -18.82 -13.33
N HIS A 57 11.36 -18.22 -13.63
CA HIS A 57 11.06 -16.86 -13.21
C HIS A 57 10.95 -16.75 -11.68
N ILE A 58 11.74 -15.86 -11.09
CA ILE A 58 11.81 -15.60 -9.64
C ILE A 58 11.62 -14.11 -9.29
N GLY A 59 11.18 -13.30 -10.26
CA GLY A 59 11.07 -11.85 -10.14
C GLY A 59 10.09 -11.39 -9.07
N GLY A 60 9.07 -12.19 -8.76
CA GLY A 60 8.05 -11.88 -7.76
C GLY A 60 8.64 -11.73 -6.36
N TYR A 61 9.18 -12.81 -5.79
CA TYR A 61 9.73 -12.75 -4.43
C TYR A 61 11.03 -11.95 -4.35
N THR A 62 11.92 -12.05 -5.35
CA THR A 62 13.17 -11.28 -5.34
C THR A 62 12.92 -9.78 -5.47
N GLY A 63 12.02 -9.38 -6.36
CA GLY A 63 11.60 -7.99 -6.52
C GLY A 63 10.86 -7.45 -5.31
N PHE A 64 10.05 -8.29 -4.66
CA PHE A 64 9.34 -7.94 -3.43
C PHE A 64 10.33 -7.63 -2.30
N LEU A 65 11.28 -8.53 -2.04
CA LEU A 65 12.29 -8.34 -1.00
C LEU A 65 13.17 -7.10 -1.26
N LYS A 66 13.55 -6.86 -2.53
CA LYS A 66 14.26 -5.64 -2.92
C LYS A 66 13.42 -4.38 -2.66
N SER A 67 12.12 -4.44 -2.95
CA SER A 67 11.18 -3.32 -2.76
C SER A 67 10.98 -2.98 -1.29
N ILE A 68 10.80 -4.00 -0.44
CA ILE A 68 10.73 -3.82 1.02
C ILE A 68 12.04 -3.26 1.56
N GLY A 69 13.18 -3.86 1.20
CA GLY A 69 14.49 -3.40 1.66
C GLY A 69 14.77 -1.94 1.27
N HIS A 70 14.29 -1.49 0.09
CA HIS A 70 14.36 -0.09 -0.29
C HIS A 70 13.48 0.80 0.61
N ALA A 71 12.23 0.40 0.85
CA ALA A 71 11.29 1.16 1.68
C ALA A 71 11.77 1.26 3.14
N ILE A 72 12.32 0.17 3.69
CA ILE A 72 12.90 0.16 5.04
C ILE A 72 14.09 1.15 5.13
N ARG A 73 15.00 1.14 4.16
CA ARG A 73 16.12 2.11 4.14
C ARG A 73 15.64 3.55 4.02
N LEU A 74 14.59 3.77 3.24
CA LEU A 74 14.02 5.10 3.02
C LEU A 74 13.27 5.62 4.25
N ARG A 75 12.46 4.78 4.90
CA ARG A 75 11.57 5.20 5.99
C ARG A 75 12.11 4.92 7.38
N LYS A 76 13.13 4.04 7.49
CA LYS A 76 13.76 3.62 8.77
C LYS A 76 12.72 3.27 9.84
N PRO A 77 11.72 2.42 9.54
CA PRO A 77 10.66 2.11 10.45
C PRO A 77 11.17 1.30 11.64
N THR A 78 10.54 1.44 12.79
CA THR A 78 10.76 0.59 13.96
C THR A 78 9.97 -0.72 13.87
N ARG A 79 8.95 -0.76 13.00
CA ARG A 79 8.12 -1.95 12.75
C ARG A 79 7.73 -2.03 11.27
N CYS A 80 7.86 -3.22 10.70
CA CYS A 80 7.45 -3.52 9.33
C CYS A 80 6.37 -4.59 9.34
N ILE A 81 5.24 -4.32 8.71
CA ILE A 81 4.08 -5.20 8.65
C ILE A 81 3.68 -5.35 7.18
N VAL A 82 3.57 -6.60 6.72
CA VAL A 82 3.09 -6.95 5.38
C VAL A 82 1.68 -7.51 5.52
N VAL A 83 0.74 -6.93 4.79
CA VAL A 83 -0.67 -7.33 4.83
C VAL A 83 -1.06 -7.95 3.50
N PHE A 84 -1.60 -9.16 3.53
CA PHE A 84 -2.15 -9.85 2.37
C PHE A 84 -3.66 -10.03 2.50
N ASP A 85 -4.33 -10.07 1.34
CA ASP A 85 -5.74 -10.45 1.30
C ASP A 85 -5.93 -11.89 1.78
N GLY A 86 -6.89 -12.10 2.68
CA GLY A 86 -7.31 -13.42 3.09
C GLY A 86 -8.37 -14.02 2.16
N LYS A 87 -8.71 -15.28 2.42
CA LYS A 87 -9.75 -15.98 1.67
C LYS A 87 -11.09 -15.24 1.84
N GLY A 88 -11.73 -14.90 0.72
CA GLY A 88 -13.06 -14.29 0.74
C GLY A 88 -13.08 -12.80 1.13
N GLY A 89 -11.95 -12.09 1.10
CA GLY A 89 -11.85 -10.67 1.47
C GLY A 89 -12.94 -9.78 0.88
N SER A 90 -13.22 -9.91 -0.41
CA SER A 90 -14.23 -9.11 -1.12
C SER A 90 -15.69 -9.57 -0.90
N THR A 91 -15.94 -10.63 -0.14
CA THR A 91 -17.29 -11.22 0.03
C THR A 91 -18.28 -10.23 0.62
N ARG A 92 -17.87 -9.42 1.60
CA ARG A 92 -18.73 -8.40 2.24
C ARG A 92 -19.16 -7.34 1.23
N ARG A 93 -18.23 -6.81 0.43
CA ARG A 93 -18.53 -5.79 -0.59
C ARG A 93 -19.39 -6.34 -1.70
N ARG A 94 -19.18 -7.58 -2.13
CA ARG A 94 -20.03 -8.24 -3.14
C ARG A 94 -21.45 -8.51 -2.68
N LYS A 95 -21.70 -8.66 -1.39
CA LYS A 95 -23.07 -8.73 -0.86
C LYS A 95 -23.82 -7.42 -1.04
N ILE A 96 -23.12 -6.28 -0.97
CA ILE A 96 -23.71 -4.94 -1.14
C ILE A 96 -23.75 -4.58 -2.63
N PHE A 97 -22.68 -4.85 -3.36
CA PHE A 97 -22.53 -4.58 -4.79
C PHE A 97 -21.98 -5.83 -5.51
N PRO A 98 -22.87 -6.65 -6.11
CA PRO A 98 -22.48 -7.93 -6.73
C PRO A 98 -21.40 -7.82 -7.80
N ASP A 99 -21.38 -6.71 -8.53
CA ASP A 99 -20.43 -6.45 -9.61
C ASP A 99 -19.03 -6.01 -9.11
N TYR A 100 -18.86 -5.84 -7.80
CA TYR A 100 -17.59 -5.44 -7.19
C TYR A 100 -16.47 -6.43 -7.54
N LYS A 101 -15.37 -5.92 -8.11
CA LYS A 101 -14.22 -6.72 -8.58
C LYS A 101 -14.65 -7.91 -9.46
N MET A 102 -15.76 -7.79 -10.18
CA MET A 102 -16.16 -8.78 -11.16
C MET A 102 -15.11 -8.85 -12.27
N LYS A 103 -14.53 -10.01 -12.45
CA LYS A 103 -13.42 -10.26 -13.37
C LYS A 103 -13.82 -9.91 -14.79
N LYS A 104 -13.40 -8.77 -15.28
CA LYS A 104 -13.04 -8.65 -16.68
C LYS A 104 -11.76 -9.47 -16.79
N ASN A 105 -11.66 -10.38 -17.79
CA ASN A 105 -10.49 -11.23 -18.02
C ASN A 105 -9.19 -10.39 -18.08
N VAL A 106 -8.72 -9.94 -16.94
CA VAL A 106 -7.45 -9.24 -16.83
C VAL A 106 -6.39 -10.32 -16.90
N ARG A 107 -5.80 -10.47 -18.06
CA ARG A 107 -4.63 -11.32 -18.25
C ARG A 107 -3.46 -10.60 -17.60
N PHE A 108 -3.08 -11.01 -16.40
CA PHE A 108 -1.76 -10.69 -15.88
C PHE A 108 -0.75 -11.37 -16.80
N ARG A 109 0.15 -10.61 -17.35
CA ARG A 109 1.24 -11.14 -18.15
C ARG A 109 2.55 -10.72 -17.51
N VAL A 110 3.45 -11.67 -17.34
CA VAL A 110 4.86 -11.36 -17.11
C VAL A 110 5.33 -10.43 -18.23
N ASN A 111 6.17 -9.47 -17.89
CA ASN A 111 6.65 -8.45 -18.82
C ASN A 111 7.10 -9.08 -20.14
N ARG A 112 6.45 -8.66 -21.25
CA ARG A 112 6.76 -9.14 -22.61
C ARG A 112 8.16 -8.79 -23.11
N ALA A 113 8.87 -7.88 -22.43
CA ALA A 113 10.26 -7.56 -22.73
C ALA A 113 11.20 -8.74 -22.38
N LEU A 114 10.68 -9.73 -21.64
CA LEU A 114 11.35 -10.97 -21.39
C LEU A 114 10.72 -12.03 -22.26
N SER A 115 11.56 -12.68 -23.02
CA SER A 115 11.27 -13.90 -23.77
C SER A 115 10.99 -15.13 -22.88
N LEU A 116 10.28 -14.94 -21.76
CA LEU A 116 9.72 -16.04 -21.00
C LEU A 116 8.48 -16.49 -21.77
N ASP A 117 8.63 -17.52 -22.55
CA ASP A 117 7.55 -18.16 -23.29
C ASP A 117 6.76 -19.05 -22.33
N MET A 118 5.94 -18.40 -21.49
CA MET A 118 5.07 -19.07 -20.51
C MET A 118 3.62 -18.95 -20.96
N ASP A 119 2.92 -20.07 -20.95
CA ASP A 119 1.48 -20.05 -21.13
C ASP A 119 0.75 -19.56 -19.87
N GLN A 120 -0.57 -19.36 -19.95
CA GLN A 120 -1.37 -18.84 -18.83
C GLN A 120 -1.36 -19.78 -17.61
N THR A 121 -1.23 -21.08 -17.81
CA THR A 121 -1.19 -22.10 -16.74
C THR A 121 0.14 -22.03 -16.02
N GLU A 122 1.23 -21.93 -16.79
CA GLU A 122 2.59 -21.79 -16.28
C GLU A 122 2.76 -20.47 -15.53
N GLU A 123 2.26 -19.34 -16.06
CA GLU A 123 2.24 -18.05 -15.36
C GLU A 123 1.52 -18.17 -14.02
N SER A 124 0.33 -18.78 -13.98
CA SER A 124 -0.45 -18.97 -12.77
C SER A 124 0.27 -19.87 -11.75
N SER A 125 0.90 -20.92 -12.21
CA SER A 125 1.65 -21.87 -11.37
C SER A 125 2.91 -21.21 -10.79
N SER A 126 3.67 -20.50 -11.63
CA SER A 126 4.83 -19.71 -11.21
C SER A 126 4.45 -18.65 -10.17
N MET A 127 3.37 -17.90 -10.40
CA MET A 127 2.89 -16.88 -9.47
C MET A 127 2.55 -17.50 -8.10
N LYS A 128 1.81 -18.60 -8.07
CA LYS A 128 1.45 -19.28 -6.82
C LYS A 128 2.68 -19.78 -6.08
N TYR A 129 3.60 -20.43 -6.79
CA TYR A 129 4.86 -20.90 -6.22
C TYR A 129 5.66 -19.76 -5.60
N GLN A 130 5.78 -18.63 -6.31
CA GLN A 130 6.53 -17.48 -5.84
C GLN A 130 5.88 -16.80 -4.62
N ILE A 131 4.54 -16.77 -4.53
CA ILE A 131 3.84 -16.26 -3.32
C ILE A 131 4.15 -17.15 -2.12
N VAL A 132 4.09 -18.49 -2.28
CA VAL A 132 4.42 -19.42 -1.20
C VAL A 132 5.86 -19.20 -0.72
N LYS A 133 6.81 -19.15 -1.67
CA LYS A 133 8.22 -18.87 -1.34
C LYS A 133 8.42 -17.50 -0.68
N LEU A 134 7.69 -16.49 -1.11
CA LEU A 134 7.73 -15.18 -0.47
C LEU A 134 7.31 -15.27 1.00
N ILE A 135 6.20 -15.96 1.30
CA ILE A 135 5.72 -16.12 2.68
C ILE A 135 6.77 -16.87 3.52
N GLU A 136 7.38 -17.92 2.99
CA GLU A 136 8.48 -18.62 3.68
C GLU A 136 9.63 -17.67 4.03
N TYR A 137 10.08 -16.82 3.08
CA TYR A 137 11.13 -15.84 3.33
C TYR A 137 10.72 -14.75 4.32
N LEU A 138 9.48 -14.25 4.23
CA LEU A 138 8.99 -13.25 5.17
C LEU A 138 8.98 -13.77 6.61
N ASN A 139 8.66 -15.05 6.80
CA ASN A 139 8.68 -15.69 8.12
C ASN A 139 10.11 -15.84 8.71
N MET A 140 11.14 -15.72 7.88
CA MET A 140 12.55 -15.72 8.34
C MET A 140 13.06 -14.30 8.65
N LEU A 141 12.29 -13.27 8.35
CA LEU A 141 12.67 -11.87 8.54
C LEU A 141 11.97 -11.27 9.77
N PRO A 142 12.53 -10.22 10.38
CA PRO A 142 11.91 -9.51 11.50
C PRO A 142 10.75 -8.61 11.00
N VAL A 143 9.82 -9.18 10.26
CA VAL A 143 8.62 -8.53 9.75
C VAL A 143 7.38 -9.28 10.24
N THR A 144 6.28 -8.58 10.47
CA THR A 144 5.00 -9.20 10.81
C THR A 144 4.20 -9.40 9.52
N THR A 145 3.73 -10.61 9.27
CA THR A 145 2.83 -10.90 8.15
C THR A 145 1.41 -11.09 8.66
N ILE A 146 0.46 -10.37 8.08
CA ILE A 146 -0.97 -10.45 8.42
C ILE A 146 -1.76 -10.87 7.19
N CYS A 147 -2.65 -11.84 7.38
CA CYS A 147 -3.61 -12.29 6.38
C CYS A 147 -4.90 -12.64 7.13
N MET A 148 -5.99 -11.93 6.88
CA MET A 148 -7.26 -12.11 7.56
C MET A 148 -8.34 -12.57 6.59
N ASP A 149 -8.99 -13.71 6.90
CA ASP A 149 -10.09 -14.20 6.08
C ASP A 149 -11.33 -13.29 6.18
N ASN A 150 -12.05 -13.16 5.08
CA ASN A 150 -13.25 -12.34 4.90
C ASN A 150 -13.06 -10.83 5.06
N VAL A 151 -11.82 -10.36 5.10
CA VAL A 151 -11.46 -8.93 5.18
C VAL A 151 -10.44 -8.64 4.07
N GLU A 152 -10.58 -7.54 3.36
CA GLU A 152 -9.58 -7.10 2.38
C GLU A 152 -8.36 -6.50 3.10
N ALA A 153 -7.18 -6.65 2.51
CA ALA A 153 -5.94 -6.09 3.05
C ALA A 153 -6.05 -4.59 3.31
N ASP A 154 -6.74 -3.87 2.43
CA ASP A 154 -6.95 -2.43 2.52
C ASP A 154 -7.69 -2.03 3.82
N ASP A 155 -8.70 -2.80 4.23
CA ASP A 155 -9.45 -2.56 5.48
C ASP A 155 -8.55 -2.79 6.70
N VAL A 156 -7.74 -3.85 6.67
CA VAL A 156 -6.78 -4.16 7.75
C VAL A 156 -5.73 -3.05 7.85
N MET A 157 -5.18 -2.61 6.71
CA MET A 157 -4.19 -1.55 6.67
C MET A 157 -4.76 -0.21 7.14
N ALA A 158 -6.00 0.12 6.74
CA ALA A 158 -6.69 1.32 7.20
C ALA A 158 -6.92 1.30 8.72
N LEU A 159 -7.37 0.16 9.26
CA LEU A 159 -7.54 -0.03 10.71
C LEU A 159 -6.22 0.14 11.46
N LEU A 160 -5.14 -0.48 10.98
CA LEU A 160 -3.82 -0.37 11.60
C LEU A 160 -3.32 1.07 11.55
N ALA A 161 -3.39 1.73 10.40
CA ALA A 161 -2.91 3.09 10.23
C ALA A 161 -3.67 4.08 11.13
N ARG A 162 -5.00 4.09 11.04
CA ARG A 162 -5.84 5.11 11.68
C ARG A 162 -6.15 4.82 13.14
N SER A 163 -6.52 3.58 13.46
CA SER A 163 -7.01 3.27 14.81
C SER A 163 -5.90 2.78 15.73
N TYR A 164 -4.92 2.06 15.20
CA TYR A 164 -3.85 1.51 16.03
C TYR A 164 -2.66 2.47 16.12
N PHE A 165 -2.02 2.82 15.00
CA PHE A 165 -0.81 3.66 15.07
C PHE A 165 -1.13 5.12 15.35
N SER A 166 -1.94 5.78 14.53
CA SER A 166 -2.31 7.20 14.73
C SER A 166 -3.10 7.37 16.04
N GLY A 167 -3.99 6.44 16.38
CA GLY A 167 -4.71 6.45 17.67
C GLY A 167 -3.80 6.37 18.91
N LEU A 168 -2.56 5.84 18.76
CA LEU A 168 -1.52 5.83 19.78
C LEU A 168 -0.52 6.99 19.65
N GLY A 169 -0.77 7.96 18.78
CA GLY A 169 0.15 9.06 18.49
C GLY A 169 1.45 8.59 17.81
N LYS A 170 1.39 7.54 17.00
CA LYS A 170 2.52 6.95 16.29
C LYS A 170 2.40 7.21 14.79
N LYS A 171 3.54 7.45 14.14
CA LYS A 171 3.58 7.66 12.69
C LYS A 171 3.49 6.34 11.94
N CYS A 172 2.88 6.39 10.76
CA CYS A 172 2.70 5.24 9.90
C CYS A 172 2.94 5.61 8.45
N THR A 173 3.66 4.77 7.72
CA THR A 173 3.78 4.86 6.27
C THR A 173 3.14 3.64 5.62
N ILE A 174 2.18 3.85 4.74
CA ILE A 174 1.57 2.82 3.90
C ILE A 174 2.37 2.75 2.60
N MET A 175 2.88 1.59 2.24
CA MET A 175 3.52 1.34 0.95
C MET A 175 2.55 0.64 0.01
N SER A 176 1.97 1.40 -0.91
CA SER A 176 1.09 0.90 -1.98
C SER A 176 1.08 1.84 -3.18
N THR A 177 0.67 1.35 -4.35
CA THR A 177 0.38 2.17 -5.52
C THR A 177 -1.10 2.51 -5.64
N ASP A 178 -1.93 1.98 -4.74
CA ASP A 178 -3.36 2.24 -4.71
C ASP A 178 -3.64 3.66 -4.21
N LYS A 179 -4.42 4.40 -5.01
CA LYS A 179 -4.80 5.77 -4.70
C LYS A 179 -5.80 5.85 -3.54
N ASP A 180 -6.51 4.77 -3.28
CA ASP A 180 -7.53 4.76 -2.23
C ASP A 180 -6.94 4.98 -0.84
N PHE A 181 -5.67 4.64 -0.64
CA PHE A 181 -4.95 4.97 0.58
C PHE A 181 -4.70 6.47 0.78
N LEU A 182 -4.79 7.30 -0.26
CA LEU A 182 -4.57 8.75 -0.13
C LEU A 182 -5.63 9.43 0.75
N GLN A 183 -6.81 8.83 0.92
CA GLN A 183 -7.82 9.27 1.88
C GLN A 183 -7.40 9.11 3.35
N LEU A 184 -6.37 8.32 3.60
CA LEU A 184 -5.84 8.05 4.95
C LEU A 184 -4.70 8.99 5.34
N VAL A 185 -4.20 9.78 4.39
CA VAL A 185 -3.06 10.67 4.62
C VAL A 185 -3.45 11.81 5.55
N ASP A 186 -2.64 11.99 6.59
CA ASP A 186 -2.71 13.11 7.55
C ASP A 186 -1.32 13.37 8.16
N GLU A 187 -1.26 14.03 9.32
CA GLU A 187 -0.02 14.36 10.03
C GLU A 187 0.76 13.11 10.50
N ASP A 188 0.05 12.01 10.77
CA ASP A 188 0.61 10.77 11.28
C ASP A 188 0.74 9.68 10.23
N VAL A 189 -0.09 9.72 9.19
CA VAL A 189 -0.16 8.71 8.14
C VAL A 189 0.30 9.26 6.81
N THR A 190 1.32 8.65 6.22
CA THR A 190 1.80 8.96 4.87
C THR A 190 1.66 7.75 3.95
N VAL A 191 1.63 7.97 2.64
CA VAL A 191 1.61 6.90 1.63
C VAL A 191 2.88 6.99 0.77
N TYR A 192 3.63 5.89 0.71
CA TYR A 192 4.77 5.77 -0.19
C TYR A 192 4.38 4.99 -1.44
N SER A 193 4.45 5.63 -2.59
CA SER A 193 4.28 4.98 -3.89
C SER A 193 5.63 4.55 -4.47
N PRO A 194 5.93 3.25 -4.51
CA PRO A 194 7.22 2.76 -5.02
C PRO A 194 7.39 2.97 -6.52
N THR A 195 6.30 3.04 -7.28
CA THR A 195 6.33 3.30 -8.72
C THR A 195 6.70 4.74 -9.03
N LYS A 196 6.11 5.70 -8.32
CA LYS A 196 6.42 7.12 -8.45
C LYS A 196 7.63 7.57 -7.63
N ARG A 197 8.13 6.71 -6.73
CA ARG A 197 9.18 7.01 -5.75
C ARG A 197 8.86 8.27 -4.93
N THR A 198 7.60 8.41 -4.56
CA THR A 198 7.05 9.61 -3.91
C THR A 198 6.40 9.21 -2.59
N VAL A 199 6.67 10.01 -1.55
CA VAL A 199 5.94 9.97 -0.28
C VAL A 199 4.85 11.04 -0.34
N TYR A 200 3.62 10.62 -0.17
CA TYR A 200 2.45 11.49 -0.12
C TYR A 200 2.22 11.95 1.32
N THR A 201 2.38 13.24 1.55
CA THR A 201 1.91 14.01 2.70
C THR A 201 0.62 14.73 2.32
N PRO A 202 -0.09 15.39 3.26
CA PRO A 202 -1.28 16.18 2.93
C PRO A 202 -1.01 17.23 1.84
N GLU A 203 0.12 17.94 1.93
CA GLU A 203 0.52 18.95 0.95
C GLU A 203 0.79 18.34 -0.42
N LYS A 204 1.45 17.16 -0.44
CA LYS A 204 1.76 16.49 -1.70
C LYS A 204 0.53 15.96 -2.40
N VAL A 205 -0.45 15.43 -1.64
CA VAL A 205 -1.76 15.01 -2.19
C VAL A 205 -2.49 16.23 -2.76
N SER A 206 -2.60 17.30 -1.98
CA SER A 206 -3.27 18.54 -2.39
C SER A 206 -2.61 19.15 -3.63
N HIS A 207 -1.28 19.18 -3.69
CA HIS A 207 -0.54 19.70 -4.84
C HIS A 207 -0.76 18.86 -6.11
N GLU A 208 -0.70 17.53 -6.01
CA GLU A 208 -0.78 16.66 -7.19
C GLU A 208 -2.22 16.48 -7.68
N TYR A 209 -3.16 16.30 -6.76
CA TYR A 209 -4.55 16.03 -7.09
C TYR A 209 -5.47 17.25 -7.02
N GLY A 210 -5.04 18.37 -6.42
CA GLY A 210 -5.89 19.54 -6.15
C GLY A 210 -7.06 19.21 -5.22
N ILE A 211 -6.94 18.15 -4.43
CA ILE A 211 -7.94 17.65 -3.49
C ILE A 211 -7.24 17.42 -2.16
N HIS A 212 -7.80 17.93 -1.06
CA HIS A 212 -7.27 17.65 0.26
C HIS A 212 -7.56 16.19 0.67
N PRO A 213 -6.66 15.49 1.37
CA PRO A 213 -6.88 14.09 1.80
C PRO A 213 -8.21 13.87 2.53
N ASN A 214 -8.66 14.81 3.35
CA ASN A 214 -9.95 14.74 4.06
C ASN A 214 -11.15 14.59 3.12
N ASN A 215 -11.03 15.08 1.89
CA ASN A 215 -12.06 15.04 0.85
C ASN A 215 -11.77 14.02 -0.26
N PHE A 216 -10.67 13.26 -0.12
CA PHE A 216 -10.26 12.32 -1.16
C PHE A 216 -11.25 11.18 -1.36
N LEU A 217 -11.94 10.74 -0.28
CA LEU A 217 -13.02 9.75 -0.38
C LEU A 217 -14.18 10.27 -1.24
N LEU A 218 -14.61 11.52 -1.03
CA LEU A 218 -15.67 12.14 -1.85
C LEU A 218 -15.25 12.24 -3.32
N TYR A 219 -14.01 12.67 -3.57
CA TYR A 219 -13.45 12.67 -4.90
C TYR A 219 -13.53 11.28 -5.53
N ARG A 220 -13.06 10.22 -4.86
CA ARG A 220 -13.11 8.83 -5.36
C ARG A 220 -14.53 8.34 -5.58
N THR A 221 -15.47 8.73 -4.72
CA THR A 221 -16.90 8.37 -4.88
C THR A 221 -17.47 8.90 -6.19
N ILE A 222 -17.07 10.12 -6.60
CA ILE A 222 -17.56 10.75 -7.84
C ILE A 222 -16.78 10.27 -9.06
N ASP A 223 -15.44 10.11 -8.94
CA ASP A 223 -14.58 9.62 -10.03
C ASP A 223 -14.82 8.15 -10.34
N GLY A 224 -15.18 7.36 -9.33
CA GLY A 224 -15.36 5.91 -9.42
C GLY A 224 -14.05 5.15 -9.42
N ASP A 225 -14.14 3.82 -9.50
CA ASP A 225 -13.01 2.93 -9.66
C ASP A 225 -13.26 1.86 -10.73
N ARG A 226 -12.57 2.01 -11.85
CA ARG A 226 -12.70 1.05 -12.97
C ARG A 226 -12.06 -0.30 -12.64
N GLY A 227 -11.07 -0.34 -11.75
CA GLY A 227 -10.42 -1.57 -11.30
C GLY A 227 -11.39 -2.43 -10.51
N ASP A 228 -12.16 -1.79 -9.66
CA ASP A 228 -13.17 -2.42 -8.79
C ASP A 228 -14.56 -2.51 -9.42
N ASN A 229 -14.69 -2.10 -10.70
CA ASN A 229 -15.95 -2.05 -11.45
C ASN A 229 -16.98 -1.08 -10.83
N ILE A 230 -16.51 -0.05 -10.15
CA ILE A 230 -17.35 1.02 -9.60
C ILE A 230 -17.39 2.16 -10.59
N ASN A 231 -18.59 2.42 -11.13
CA ASN A 231 -18.77 3.51 -12.08
C ASN A 231 -18.77 4.86 -11.36
N GLY A 232 -17.98 5.79 -11.86
CA GLY A 232 -18.05 7.19 -11.46
C GLY A 232 -19.26 7.91 -12.09
N MET A 233 -19.41 9.17 -11.71
CA MET A 233 -20.46 10.04 -12.25
C MET A 233 -20.22 10.31 -13.74
N LYS A 234 -21.19 9.94 -14.58
CA LYS A 234 -21.07 10.05 -16.03
C LYS A 234 -20.86 11.52 -16.47
N GLY A 235 -19.81 11.75 -17.24
CA GLY A 235 -19.50 13.07 -17.79
C GLY A 235 -18.79 14.03 -16.82
N VAL A 236 -18.50 13.59 -15.59
CA VAL A 236 -17.76 14.34 -14.58
C VAL A 236 -16.39 13.67 -14.41
N GLY A 237 -15.37 14.23 -15.06
CA GLY A 237 -13.98 13.83 -14.83
C GLY A 237 -13.30 14.78 -13.84
N GLU A 238 -12.09 14.41 -13.43
CA GLU A 238 -11.29 15.13 -12.43
C GLU A 238 -11.26 16.65 -12.62
N LYS A 239 -11.02 17.14 -13.85
CA LYS A 239 -10.98 18.58 -14.14
C LYS A 239 -12.31 19.28 -13.88
N LYS A 240 -13.41 18.70 -14.35
CA LYS A 240 -14.75 19.26 -14.14
C LYS A 240 -15.13 19.26 -12.66
N LEU A 241 -14.77 18.19 -11.94
CA LEU A 241 -15.04 18.07 -10.53
C LEU A 241 -14.34 19.18 -9.73
N LYS A 242 -13.06 19.40 -9.97
CA LYS A 242 -12.28 20.46 -9.32
C LYS A 242 -12.82 21.86 -9.61
N THR A 243 -13.27 22.10 -10.83
CA THR A 243 -13.89 23.38 -11.21
C THR A 243 -15.26 23.57 -10.56
N ALA A 244 -16.05 22.50 -10.48
CA ALA A 244 -17.38 22.56 -9.88
C ALA A 244 -17.35 22.65 -8.35
N PHE A 245 -16.36 22.00 -7.71
CA PHE A 245 -16.24 21.90 -6.26
C PHE A 245 -14.80 22.24 -5.80
N PRO A 246 -14.36 23.51 -5.92
CA PRO A 246 -13.06 23.92 -5.42
C PRO A 246 -12.90 23.73 -3.91
N GLU A 247 -14.02 23.62 -3.17
CA GLU A 247 -14.09 23.35 -1.75
C GLU A 247 -13.43 22.03 -1.35
N LEU A 248 -13.34 21.07 -2.29
CA LEU A 248 -12.64 19.80 -2.07
C LEU A 248 -11.14 19.97 -1.82
N SER A 249 -10.56 21.11 -2.19
CA SER A 249 -9.15 21.45 -1.93
C SER A 249 -8.87 21.92 -0.50
N THR A 250 -9.91 22.23 0.27
CA THR A 250 -9.78 22.73 1.64
C THR A 250 -9.60 21.60 2.66
N GLU A 251 -9.04 21.93 3.83
CA GLU A 251 -8.89 20.97 4.93
C GLU A 251 -10.23 20.59 5.57
N THR A 252 -11.25 21.39 5.36
CA THR A 252 -12.60 21.11 5.86
C THR A 252 -13.11 19.81 5.26
N LYS A 253 -13.43 18.86 6.11
CA LYS A 253 -14.02 17.59 5.68
C LYS A 253 -15.47 17.82 5.27
N LEU A 254 -15.76 17.54 4.01
CA LEU A 254 -17.10 17.64 3.45
C LEU A 254 -17.83 16.29 3.47
N SER A 255 -19.14 16.36 3.55
CA SER A 255 -20.04 15.22 3.35
C SER A 255 -20.69 15.25 1.95
N VAL A 256 -21.39 14.19 1.59
CA VAL A 256 -22.21 14.17 0.36
C VAL A 256 -23.28 15.25 0.42
N ASP A 257 -23.91 15.44 1.58
CA ASP A 257 -24.96 16.44 1.77
C ASP A 257 -24.43 17.86 1.60
N ASP A 258 -23.17 18.12 2.01
CA ASP A 258 -22.54 19.42 1.79
C ASP A 258 -22.34 19.70 0.29
N LEU A 259 -21.88 18.69 -0.46
CA LEU A 259 -21.76 18.83 -1.93
C LEU A 259 -23.11 19.05 -2.61
N LEU A 260 -24.18 18.41 -2.15
CA LEU A 260 -25.53 18.63 -2.66
C LEU A 260 -25.98 20.06 -2.41
N LYS A 261 -25.82 20.59 -1.20
CA LYS A 261 -26.13 22.00 -0.86
C LYS A 261 -25.35 22.98 -1.73
N ILE A 262 -24.01 22.80 -1.85
CA ILE A 262 -23.17 23.63 -2.70
C ILE A 262 -23.66 23.58 -4.17
N SER A 263 -24.04 22.40 -4.65
CA SER A 263 -24.58 22.24 -6.02
C SER A 263 -25.91 23.00 -6.22
N GLU A 264 -26.80 22.98 -5.23
CA GLU A 264 -28.08 23.71 -5.26
C GLU A 264 -27.88 25.23 -5.21
N GLU A 265 -26.96 25.70 -4.39
CA GLU A 265 -26.61 27.13 -4.30
C GLU A 265 -26.05 27.63 -5.63
N LYS A 266 -25.09 26.92 -6.23
CA LYS A 266 -24.49 27.25 -7.52
C LYS A 266 -25.52 27.24 -8.67
N LYS A 267 -26.56 26.37 -8.61
CA LYS A 267 -27.65 26.38 -9.59
C LYS A 267 -28.52 27.66 -9.49
N LYS A 268 -28.72 28.21 -8.30
CA LYS A 268 -29.49 29.44 -8.09
C LYS A 268 -28.75 30.69 -8.56
N GLU A 269 -27.41 30.63 -8.58
CA GLU A 269 -26.54 31.73 -9.02
C GLU A 269 -26.26 31.72 -10.53
N MET A 270 -26.64 30.65 -11.24
CA MET A 270 -26.55 30.61 -12.70
C MET A 270 -27.71 31.40 -13.30
N PRO A 271 -27.42 32.38 -14.20
CA PRO A 271 -28.44 33.20 -14.83
C PRO A 271 -29.35 32.43 -15.78
#